data_4deb0684be322ca8a41c99b5a2ed102e
#
_entry.id   4deb0684be322ca8a41c99b5a2ed102e
#
_cell.length_a   1.000
_cell.length_b   1.000
_cell.length_c   1.000
_cell.angle_alpha   90.00
_cell.angle_beta   90.00
_cell.angle_gamma   90.00
#
_symmetry.space_group_name_H-M   'P 1'
#
loop_
_entity.id
_entity.type
_entity.pdbx_description
1 polymer ?
#
loop_
_entity_poly.entity_id
_entity_poly.type
_entity_poly.pdbx_seq_one_letter_code
_entity_poly.pdbx_strand_id
1 'polypeptide(L)'
;SLDAQKNRVKAYAEFNGYEIVGEYEDAGKSGKSIEGRPEFNRMMEDIKSGKDGVSFVLVFKLSRFGRNAADVLSTLQTMQDYGVNLICVEDSIDSSKEAGKLMISVLSAVAEIERENIRVQTMEGRIQKAREGKWNGGFAPYGYRLVDGALEINEEEAEAVRIIFDKYVN
;
A
#
# COMPACT_ATOMS: atom_id res chain seq x y z
N SER A 1 -6.34 24.08 8.06
CA SER A 1 -5.80 24.34 6.71
C SER A 1 -4.42 23.69 6.58
N LEU A 2 -3.92 23.53 5.36
CA LEU A 2 -2.59 23.01 5.08
C LEU A 2 -1.50 23.91 5.69
N ASP A 3 -1.69 25.22 5.57
CA ASP A 3 -0.77 26.21 6.16
C ASP A 3 -0.66 26.08 7.68
N ALA A 4 -1.76 25.82 8.37
CA ALA A 4 -1.73 25.61 9.82
C ALA A 4 -0.93 24.34 10.20
N GLN A 5 -1.04 23.27 9.41
CA GLN A 5 -0.24 22.06 9.61
C GLN A 5 1.24 22.32 9.38
N LYS A 6 1.57 23.02 8.29
CA LYS A 6 2.94 23.40 7.94
C LYS A 6 3.57 24.30 9.05
N ASN A 7 2.84 25.30 9.51
CA ASN A 7 3.31 26.18 10.58
C ASN A 7 3.58 25.41 11.89
N ARG A 8 2.73 24.43 12.22
CA ARG A 8 2.93 23.60 13.41
C ARG A 8 4.17 22.71 13.31
N VAL A 9 4.41 22.11 12.14
CA VAL A 9 5.63 21.31 11.91
C VAL A 9 6.88 22.19 11.96
N LYS A 10 6.86 23.39 11.37
CA LYS A 10 7.97 24.36 11.45
C LYS A 10 8.26 24.81 12.88
N ALA A 11 7.23 25.16 13.63
CA ALA A 11 7.38 25.54 15.03
C ALA A 11 7.97 24.40 15.88
N TYR A 12 7.58 23.16 15.61
CA TYR A 12 8.15 21.99 16.26
C TYR A 12 9.64 21.81 15.93
N ALA A 13 10.02 21.96 14.65
CA ALA A 13 11.41 21.89 14.22
C ALA A 13 12.26 22.96 14.89
N GLU A 14 11.79 24.22 14.89
CA GLU A 14 12.46 25.35 15.54
C GLU A 14 12.64 25.13 17.04
N PHE A 15 11.58 24.71 17.74
CA PHE A 15 11.61 24.45 19.18
C PHE A 15 12.62 23.34 19.55
N ASN A 16 12.78 22.33 18.71
CA ASN A 16 13.72 21.21 18.93
C ASN A 16 15.12 21.46 18.33
N GLY A 17 15.36 22.63 17.73
CA GLY A 17 16.65 22.97 17.13
C GLY A 17 16.97 22.17 15.85
N TYR A 18 15.95 21.71 15.12
CA TYR A 18 16.13 21.04 13.84
C TYR A 18 16.25 22.04 12.69
N GLU A 19 17.24 21.82 11.85
CA GLU A 19 17.39 22.56 10.58
C GLU A 19 16.49 21.94 9.51
N ILE A 20 15.65 22.75 8.88
CA ILE A 20 14.78 22.29 7.78
C ILE A 20 15.55 22.45 6.46
N VAL A 21 15.93 21.34 5.86
CA VAL A 21 16.68 21.28 4.59
C VAL A 21 15.80 21.07 3.36
N GLY A 22 14.53 20.71 3.54
CA GLY A 22 13.59 20.51 2.44
C GLY A 22 12.14 20.47 2.91
N GLU A 23 11.23 20.84 2.01
CA GLU A 23 9.79 20.75 2.22
C GLU A 23 9.15 20.04 1.02
N TYR A 24 8.20 19.13 1.31
CA TYR A 24 7.49 18.33 0.32
C TYR A 24 5.99 18.44 0.59
N GLU A 25 5.23 18.84 -0.42
CA GLU A 25 3.81 19.13 -0.25
C GLU A 25 2.98 18.55 -1.41
N ASP A 26 2.13 17.58 -1.12
CA ASP A 26 1.15 17.04 -2.06
C ASP A 26 -0.22 17.67 -1.78
N ALA A 27 -0.47 18.88 -2.29
CA ALA A 27 -1.70 19.60 -2.08
C ALA A 27 -2.91 18.93 -2.75
N GLY A 28 -4.01 18.77 -2.00
CA GLY A 28 -5.36 18.49 -2.52
C GLY A 28 -5.60 17.09 -3.09
N LYS A 29 -4.64 16.18 -3.04
CA LYS A 29 -4.82 14.80 -3.49
C LYS A 29 -5.17 13.90 -2.31
N SER A 30 -6.46 13.54 -2.22
CA SER A 30 -6.89 12.46 -1.33
C SER A 30 -6.09 11.20 -1.68
N GLY A 31 -5.46 10.60 -0.68
CA GLY A 31 -4.52 9.51 -0.80
C GLY A 31 -4.95 8.25 -1.58
N LYS A 32 -5.51 8.34 -2.78
CA LYS A 32 -6.01 7.18 -3.55
C LYS A 32 -4.96 6.34 -4.30
N SER A 33 -3.74 6.82 -4.53
CA SER A 33 -2.61 6.00 -5.01
C SER A 33 -1.26 6.61 -4.64
N ILE A 34 -0.23 5.78 -4.40
CA ILE A 34 1.17 6.21 -4.27
C ILE A 34 1.58 6.97 -5.54
N GLU A 35 1.07 6.55 -6.70
CA GLU A 35 1.21 7.24 -7.99
C GLU A 35 0.67 8.69 -7.98
N GLY A 36 -0.22 9.04 -7.03
CA GLY A 36 -0.79 10.39 -6.88
C GLY A 36 -0.03 11.30 -5.90
N ARG A 37 1.17 10.92 -5.40
CA ARG A 37 1.95 11.67 -4.41
C ARG A 37 3.38 11.96 -4.91
N PRO A 38 3.54 12.82 -5.93
CA PRO A 38 4.84 13.05 -6.56
C PRO A 38 5.88 13.63 -5.58
N GLU A 39 5.47 14.52 -4.68
CA GLU A 39 6.37 15.12 -3.71
C GLU A 39 6.80 14.12 -2.62
N PHE A 40 5.90 13.25 -2.19
CA PHE A 40 6.26 12.15 -1.29
C PHE A 40 7.27 11.19 -1.94
N ASN A 41 7.07 10.83 -3.20
CA ASN A 41 8.00 9.97 -3.93
C ASN A 41 9.36 10.66 -4.10
N ARG A 42 9.37 11.96 -4.43
CA ARG A 42 10.60 12.77 -4.51
C ARG A 42 11.34 12.80 -3.16
N MET A 43 10.63 12.98 -2.05
CA MET A 43 11.21 12.89 -0.72
C MET A 43 11.89 11.54 -0.48
N MET A 44 11.24 10.44 -0.84
CA MET A 44 11.80 9.10 -0.67
C MET A 44 13.04 8.85 -1.56
N GLU A 45 13.08 9.42 -2.76
CA GLU A 45 14.26 9.38 -3.64
C GLU A 45 15.41 10.21 -3.06
N ASP A 46 15.14 11.41 -2.56
CA ASP A 46 16.12 12.26 -1.90
C ASP A 46 16.73 11.56 -0.66
N ILE A 47 15.92 10.86 0.15
CA ILE A 47 16.38 10.04 1.27
C ILE A 47 17.31 8.91 0.80
N LYS A 48 16.89 8.15 -0.22
CA LYS A 48 17.66 7.03 -0.76
C LYS A 48 18.99 7.47 -1.38
N SER A 49 19.02 8.66 -1.96
CA SER A 49 20.25 9.24 -2.52
C SER A 49 21.21 9.81 -1.47
N GLY A 50 20.77 9.91 -0.20
CA GLY A 50 21.52 10.54 0.88
C GLY A 50 21.63 12.06 0.75
N LYS A 51 20.77 12.69 -0.03
CA LYS A 51 20.73 14.13 -0.24
C LYS A 51 20.56 14.85 1.10
N ASP A 52 21.35 15.90 1.29
CA ASP A 52 21.34 16.77 2.46
C ASP A 52 21.62 16.07 3.81
N GLY A 53 21.92 14.76 3.84
CA GLY A 53 22.26 14.00 5.04
C GLY A 53 21.17 14.06 6.12
N VAL A 54 19.89 13.99 5.74
CA VAL A 54 18.76 14.13 6.65
C VAL A 54 18.73 13.01 7.69
N SER A 55 18.35 13.36 8.92
CA SER A 55 18.18 12.40 10.03
C SER A 55 16.71 12.17 10.37
N PHE A 56 15.84 13.11 10.06
CA PHE A 56 14.42 13.06 10.42
C PHE A 56 13.53 13.54 9.27
N VAL A 57 12.37 12.88 9.13
CA VAL A 57 11.22 13.40 8.40
C VAL A 57 10.16 13.79 9.41
N LEU A 58 9.69 15.04 9.34
CA LEU A 58 8.63 15.55 10.19
C LEU A 58 7.32 15.59 9.40
N VAL A 59 6.28 15.02 9.95
CA VAL A 59 4.91 15.08 9.39
C VAL A 59 3.93 15.57 10.44
N PHE A 60 2.84 16.18 10.01
CA PHE A 60 1.82 16.65 10.92
C PHE A 60 1.14 15.51 11.66
N LYS A 61 0.65 14.49 10.92
CA LYS A 61 0.00 13.27 11.44
C LYS A 61 0.42 12.03 10.68
N LEU A 62 0.38 10.87 11.33
CA LEU A 62 0.69 9.58 10.71
C LEU A 62 -0.19 9.28 9.50
N SER A 63 -1.47 9.67 9.54
CA SER A 63 -2.41 9.53 8.42
C SER A 63 -2.02 10.34 7.16
N ARG A 64 -1.09 11.27 7.26
CA ARG A 64 -0.50 12.00 6.12
C ARG A 64 0.69 11.25 5.54
N PHE A 65 1.33 10.43 6.34
CA PHE A 65 2.49 9.64 5.92
C PHE A 65 2.08 8.40 5.11
N GLY A 66 1.09 7.64 5.57
CA GLY A 66 0.57 6.46 4.87
C GLY A 66 -0.93 6.30 5.03
N ARG A 67 -1.55 5.42 4.25
CA ARG A 67 -2.99 5.20 4.20
C ARG A 67 -3.47 4.10 5.12
N ASN A 68 -2.67 3.08 5.25
CA ASN A 68 -2.91 1.89 6.04
C ASN A 68 -1.62 1.54 6.78
N ALA A 69 -1.73 0.62 7.72
CA ALA A 69 -0.61 0.23 8.56
C ALA A 69 0.55 -0.38 7.74
N ALA A 70 0.25 -1.13 6.68
CA ALA A 70 1.26 -1.77 5.84
C ALA A 70 2.11 -0.75 5.06
N ASP A 71 1.47 0.28 4.47
CA ASP A 71 2.16 1.35 3.75
C ASP A 71 3.07 2.15 4.68
N VAL A 72 2.54 2.52 5.87
CA VAL A 72 3.31 3.24 6.89
C VAL A 72 4.53 2.43 7.31
N LEU A 73 4.34 1.15 7.62
CA LEU A 73 5.41 0.26 8.06
C LEU A 73 6.49 0.09 6.99
N SER A 74 6.10 -0.20 5.75
CA SER A 74 7.02 -0.37 4.62
C SER A 74 7.87 0.89 4.37
N THR A 75 7.22 2.06 4.44
CA THR A 75 7.92 3.34 4.25
C THR A 75 8.87 3.62 5.41
N LEU A 76 8.45 3.36 6.66
CA LEU A 76 9.30 3.51 7.84
C LEU A 76 10.52 2.61 7.79
N GLN A 77 10.36 1.35 7.42
CA GLN A 77 11.47 0.40 7.27
C GLN A 77 12.47 0.90 6.22
N THR A 78 11.97 1.34 5.06
CA THR A 78 12.83 1.93 4.03
C THR A 78 13.60 3.13 4.56
N MET A 79 12.96 4.07 5.27
CA MET A 79 13.63 5.22 5.85
C MET A 79 14.71 4.83 6.86
N GLN A 80 14.41 3.86 7.73
CA GLN A 80 15.34 3.37 8.75
C GLN A 80 16.57 2.68 8.13
N ASP A 81 16.42 1.98 7.00
CA ASP A 81 17.53 1.39 6.25
C ASP A 81 18.53 2.46 5.77
N TYR A 82 18.05 3.68 5.56
CA TYR A 82 18.88 4.86 5.22
C TYR A 82 19.21 5.75 6.44
N GLY A 83 18.94 5.29 7.66
CA GLY A 83 19.25 6.00 8.89
C GLY A 83 18.33 7.20 9.20
N VAL A 84 17.17 7.28 8.55
CA VAL A 84 16.21 8.37 8.71
C VAL A 84 15.03 7.93 9.57
N ASN A 85 14.66 8.76 10.56
CA ASN A 85 13.56 8.52 11.47
C ASN A 85 12.34 9.40 11.14
N LEU A 86 11.15 8.98 11.59
CA LEU A 86 9.90 9.70 11.44
C LEU A 86 9.48 10.36 12.74
N ILE A 87 9.06 11.61 12.68
CA ILE A 87 8.38 12.32 13.76
C ILE A 87 7.01 12.79 13.28
N CYS A 88 5.94 12.35 13.98
CA CYS A 88 4.58 12.83 13.78
C CYS A 88 4.26 13.84 14.88
N VAL A 89 4.17 15.10 14.52
CA VAL A 89 4.10 16.21 15.48
C VAL A 89 2.82 16.18 16.31
N GLU A 90 1.66 15.97 15.68
CA GLU A 90 0.36 15.95 16.36
C GLU A 90 0.13 14.65 17.14
N ASP A 91 0.59 13.53 16.60
CA ASP A 91 0.41 12.22 17.23
C ASP A 91 1.48 11.94 18.29
N SER A 92 2.47 12.83 18.46
CA SER A 92 3.60 12.68 19.39
C SER A 92 4.39 11.37 19.20
N ILE A 93 4.51 10.92 17.95
CA ILE A 93 5.25 9.71 17.57
C ILE A 93 6.65 10.11 17.11
N ASP A 94 7.67 9.45 17.65
CA ASP A 94 9.07 9.63 17.27
C ASP A 94 9.70 8.23 17.13
N SER A 95 9.95 7.80 15.90
CA SER A 95 10.44 6.43 15.59
C SER A 95 11.87 6.17 16.10
N SER A 96 12.61 7.20 16.49
CA SER A 96 13.95 7.06 17.09
C SER A 96 13.90 6.61 18.56
N LYS A 97 12.74 6.71 19.22
CA LYS A 97 12.55 6.39 20.63
C LYS A 97 11.88 5.03 20.83
N GLU A 98 12.01 4.47 22.02
CA GLU A 98 11.41 3.17 22.38
C GLU A 98 9.88 3.14 22.18
N ALA A 99 9.18 4.24 22.52
CA ALA A 99 7.75 4.37 22.27
C ALA A 99 7.42 4.29 20.77
N GLY A 100 8.26 4.84 19.91
CA GLY A 100 8.12 4.75 18.45
C GLY A 100 8.33 3.33 17.94
N LYS A 101 9.29 2.59 18.49
CA LYS A 101 9.51 1.17 18.16
C LYS A 101 8.31 0.30 18.56
N LEU A 102 7.71 0.57 19.72
CA LEU A 102 6.48 -0.09 20.12
C LEU A 102 5.35 0.22 19.14
N MET A 103 5.21 1.46 18.70
CA MET A 103 4.22 1.85 17.70
C MET A 103 4.42 1.10 16.37
N ILE A 104 5.66 0.94 15.90
CA ILE A 104 5.96 0.15 14.69
C ILE A 104 5.51 -1.30 14.88
N SER A 105 5.71 -1.89 16.06
CA SER A 105 5.25 -3.25 16.35
C SER A 105 3.72 -3.37 16.31
N VAL A 106 3.01 -2.37 16.86
CA VAL A 106 1.53 -2.31 16.81
C VAL A 106 1.05 -2.16 15.36
N LEU A 107 1.67 -1.27 14.58
CA LEU A 107 1.34 -1.11 13.16
C LEU A 107 1.59 -2.39 12.36
N SER A 108 2.65 -3.14 12.68
CA SER A 108 2.93 -4.44 12.06
C SER A 108 1.81 -5.44 12.33
N ALA A 109 1.35 -5.54 13.57
CA ALA A 109 0.25 -6.42 13.94
C ALA A 109 -1.07 -6.02 13.25
N VAL A 110 -1.38 -4.73 13.20
CA VAL A 110 -2.56 -4.21 12.49
C VAL A 110 -2.50 -4.53 11.00
N ALA A 111 -1.34 -4.33 10.37
CA ALA A 111 -1.14 -4.64 8.95
C ALA A 111 -1.35 -6.14 8.64
N GLU A 112 -0.96 -7.01 9.55
CA GLU A 112 -1.17 -8.46 9.41
C GLU A 112 -2.66 -8.83 9.51
N ILE A 113 -3.36 -8.25 10.49
CA ILE A 113 -4.81 -8.43 10.65
C ILE A 113 -5.56 -7.92 9.39
N GLU A 114 -5.20 -6.76 8.85
CA GLU A 114 -5.79 -6.23 7.62
C GLU A 114 -5.61 -7.17 6.43
N ARG A 115 -4.41 -7.73 6.24
CA ARG A 115 -4.13 -8.72 5.18
C ARG A 115 -4.97 -9.98 5.34
N GLU A 116 -5.09 -10.50 6.55
CA GLU A 116 -5.90 -11.70 6.82
C GLU A 116 -7.38 -11.43 6.56
N ASN A 117 -7.91 -10.29 6.97
CA ASN A 117 -9.29 -9.89 6.69
C ASN A 117 -9.56 -9.81 5.18
N ILE A 118 -8.65 -9.23 4.40
CA ILE A 118 -8.76 -9.17 2.93
C ILE A 118 -8.74 -10.57 2.34
N ARG A 119 -7.88 -11.47 2.84
CA ARG A 119 -7.80 -12.86 2.39
C ARG A 119 -9.11 -13.60 2.64
N VAL A 120 -9.68 -13.48 3.83
CA VAL A 120 -10.97 -14.09 4.20
C VAL A 120 -12.09 -13.58 3.31
N GLN A 121 -12.24 -12.25 3.18
CA GLN A 121 -13.28 -11.64 2.32
C GLN A 121 -13.14 -12.07 0.86
N THR A 122 -11.91 -12.16 0.35
CA THR A 122 -11.64 -12.63 -1.02
C THR A 122 -12.08 -14.09 -1.19
N MET A 123 -11.79 -14.94 -0.21
CA MET A 123 -12.17 -16.35 -0.23
C MET A 123 -13.69 -16.52 -0.15
N GLU A 124 -14.35 -15.79 0.73
CA GLU A 124 -15.81 -15.79 0.85
C GLU A 124 -16.48 -15.35 -0.47
N GLY A 125 -15.96 -14.29 -1.08
CA GLY A 125 -16.43 -13.82 -2.40
C GLY A 125 -16.25 -14.86 -3.50
N ARG A 126 -15.15 -15.62 -3.49
CA ARG A 126 -14.92 -16.73 -4.44
C ARG A 126 -15.89 -17.90 -4.19
N ILE A 127 -16.10 -18.27 -2.92
CA ILE A 127 -17.05 -19.33 -2.55
C ILE A 127 -18.46 -18.93 -2.98
N GLN A 128 -18.86 -17.69 -2.75
CA GLN A 128 -20.16 -17.21 -3.16
C GLN A 128 -20.35 -17.25 -4.69
N LYS A 129 -19.36 -16.80 -5.45
CA LYS A 129 -19.39 -16.90 -6.92
C LYS A 129 -19.48 -18.35 -7.42
N ALA A 130 -18.75 -19.26 -6.78
CA ALA A 130 -18.81 -20.68 -7.11
C ALA A 130 -20.20 -21.27 -6.83
N ARG A 131 -20.84 -20.88 -5.71
CA ARG A 131 -22.22 -21.30 -5.39
C ARG A 131 -23.24 -20.75 -6.39
N GLU A 132 -23.00 -19.58 -6.95
CA GLU A 132 -23.82 -18.95 -8.00
C GLU A 132 -23.51 -19.51 -9.42
N GLY A 133 -22.60 -20.50 -9.54
CA GLY A 133 -22.19 -21.05 -10.82
C GLY A 133 -21.35 -20.11 -11.68
N LYS A 134 -20.84 -19.03 -11.11
CA LYS A 134 -20.00 -18.05 -11.82
C LYS A 134 -18.54 -18.46 -11.83
N TRP A 135 -17.85 -18.14 -12.93
CA TRP A 135 -16.43 -18.39 -13.06
C TRP A 135 -15.57 -17.53 -12.12
N ASN A 136 -14.66 -18.16 -11.40
CA ASN A 136 -13.76 -17.50 -10.45
C ASN A 136 -12.33 -17.32 -10.97
N GLY A 137 -12.01 -17.82 -12.16
CA GLY A 137 -10.71 -17.67 -12.79
C GLY A 137 -10.54 -16.32 -13.51
N GLY A 138 -9.33 -16.03 -13.99
CA GLY A 138 -9.06 -14.85 -14.81
C GLY A 138 -9.56 -15.06 -16.24
N PHE A 139 -8.79 -15.78 -17.05
CA PHE A 139 -9.17 -16.09 -18.43
C PHE A 139 -10.03 -17.38 -18.49
N ALA A 140 -10.91 -17.47 -19.48
CA ALA A 140 -11.63 -18.70 -19.75
C ALA A 140 -10.64 -19.81 -20.17
N PRO A 141 -10.85 -21.08 -19.73
CA PRO A 141 -10.07 -22.21 -20.24
C PRO A 141 -10.29 -22.38 -21.74
N TYR A 142 -9.30 -22.94 -22.44
CA TYR A 142 -9.43 -23.26 -23.86
C TYR A 142 -10.63 -24.19 -24.12
N GLY A 143 -11.45 -23.87 -25.09
CA GLY A 143 -12.75 -24.53 -25.35
C GLY A 143 -13.94 -23.79 -24.72
N TYR A 144 -13.70 -22.71 -23.96
CA TYR A 144 -14.73 -21.92 -23.33
C TYR A 144 -14.50 -20.43 -23.56
N ARG A 145 -15.56 -19.65 -23.49
CA ARG A 145 -15.54 -18.17 -23.47
C ARG A 145 -16.28 -17.67 -22.23
N LEU A 146 -15.89 -16.50 -21.76
CA LEU A 146 -16.53 -15.86 -20.61
C LEU A 146 -17.62 -14.90 -21.11
N VAL A 147 -18.87 -15.16 -20.74
CA VAL A 147 -20.03 -14.33 -21.07
C VAL A 147 -20.77 -14.02 -19.76
N ASP A 148 -20.89 -12.75 -19.42
CA ASP A 148 -21.56 -12.25 -18.21
C ASP A 148 -21.15 -12.97 -16.90
N GLY A 149 -19.87 -13.37 -16.80
CA GLY A 149 -19.32 -14.04 -15.63
C GLY A 149 -19.53 -15.56 -15.58
N ALA A 150 -20.19 -16.14 -16.59
CA ALA A 150 -20.35 -17.58 -16.76
C ALA A 150 -19.49 -18.11 -17.91
N LEU A 151 -19.08 -19.39 -17.83
CA LEU A 151 -18.39 -20.07 -18.92
C LEU A 151 -19.42 -20.61 -19.92
N GLU A 152 -19.29 -20.22 -21.17
CA GLU A 152 -19.97 -20.80 -22.31
C GLU A 152 -19.01 -21.57 -23.18
N ILE A 153 -19.50 -22.63 -23.85
CA ILE A 153 -18.68 -23.39 -24.79
C ILE A 153 -18.35 -22.53 -26.01
N ASN A 154 -17.07 -22.47 -26.36
CA ASN A 154 -16.59 -21.98 -27.64
C ASN A 154 -16.47 -23.17 -28.59
N GLU A 155 -17.43 -23.34 -29.48
CA GLU A 155 -17.53 -24.53 -30.31
C GLU A 155 -16.31 -24.76 -31.20
N GLU A 156 -15.67 -23.70 -31.71
CA GLU A 156 -14.45 -23.80 -32.52
C GLU A 156 -13.29 -24.44 -31.75
N GLU A 157 -13.08 -24.01 -30.54
CA GLU A 157 -12.03 -24.51 -29.64
C GLU A 157 -12.44 -25.86 -29.00
N ALA A 158 -13.71 -26.01 -28.68
CA ALA A 158 -14.23 -27.21 -28.03
C ALA A 158 -14.07 -28.47 -28.88
N GLU A 159 -14.17 -28.37 -30.21
CA GLU A 159 -13.93 -29.47 -31.13
C GLU A 159 -12.50 -30.01 -31.00
N ALA A 160 -11.52 -29.14 -30.93
CA ALA A 160 -10.12 -29.52 -30.71
C ALA A 160 -9.93 -30.20 -29.35
N VAL A 161 -10.59 -29.71 -28.30
CA VAL A 161 -10.53 -30.31 -26.96
C VAL A 161 -11.14 -31.74 -26.98
N ARG A 162 -12.30 -31.92 -27.63
CA ARG A 162 -12.95 -33.23 -27.77
C ARG A 162 -12.05 -34.24 -28.49
N ILE A 163 -11.42 -33.83 -29.60
CA ILE A 163 -10.46 -34.65 -30.35
C ILE A 163 -9.27 -35.07 -29.50
N ILE A 164 -8.71 -34.13 -28.70
CA ILE A 164 -7.58 -34.41 -27.83
C ILE A 164 -7.97 -35.48 -26.77
N PHE A 165 -9.11 -35.29 -26.10
CA PHE A 165 -9.58 -36.20 -25.07
C PHE A 165 -9.90 -37.56 -25.66
N ASP A 166 -10.55 -37.64 -26.82
CA ASP A 166 -10.88 -38.89 -27.47
C ASP A 166 -9.61 -39.69 -27.83
N LYS A 167 -8.61 -39.02 -28.42
CA LYS A 167 -7.32 -39.67 -28.75
C LYS A 167 -6.46 -40.04 -27.55
N TYR A 168 -6.67 -39.39 -26.40
CA TYR A 168 -5.91 -39.69 -25.19
C TYR A 168 -6.50 -40.87 -24.40
N VAL A 169 -7.82 -41.05 -24.45
CA VAL A 169 -8.53 -42.08 -23.69
C VAL A 169 -8.66 -43.37 -24.49
N ASN A 170 -8.70 -43.32 -25.82
CA ASN A 170 -8.78 -44.43 -26.75
C ASN A 170 -7.47 -44.64 -27.52
#